data_eebb1912a229c488d5d3b4eddc7bab5d
#
_entry.id   eebb1912a229c488d5d3b4eddc7bab5d
#
_cell.length_a   1.000
_cell.length_b   1.000
_cell.length_c   1.000
_cell.angle_alpha   90.00
_cell.angle_beta   90.00
_cell.angle_gamma   90.00
#
_symmetry.space_group_name_H-M   'P 1'
#
loop_
_entity.id
_entity.type
_entity.pdbx_description
1 polymer ?
#
loop_
_entity_poly.entity_id
_entity_poly.type
_entity_poly.pdbx_seq_one_letter_code
_entity_poly.pdbx_strand_id
1 'polypeptide(L)'
;MNIAIFGYGKMGKKIFDHALKRGHDVIIKSNSKNPANQTDLSNIDVVIEFSTPEKAFENISYALSRNTPVICGTTNWLEHLNKIQDLCTKNNGAFLYASNFSIGVNIFFEINKILAAKMKDLDYQISISEIHHKEKLDSPSGTAKSILNDIKEINNLAEINIDSQRVDNNIGTHEVKYSSTIDNIIFKHEANNRDGFALGALLAAEWIINKKGIFTFADVLKSLYK
;
A
#
# COMPACT_ATOMS: atom_id res chain seq x y z
N MET A 1 8.48 -20.10 2.25
CA MET A 1 7.11 -20.02 2.79
C MET A 1 6.10 -20.33 1.72
N ASN A 2 4.96 -20.89 2.13
CA ASN A 2 3.83 -21.21 1.28
C ASN A 2 2.87 -20.02 1.21
N ILE A 3 2.69 -19.44 0.05
CA ILE A 3 1.89 -18.23 -0.16
C ILE A 3 0.58 -18.56 -0.88
N ALA A 4 -0.52 -17.96 -0.44
CA ALA A 4 -1.73 -17.83 -1.21
C ALA A 4 -1.86 -16.40 -1.76
N ILE A 5 -2.06 -16.24 -3.06
CA ILE A 5 -2.34 -14.95 -3.70
C ILE A 5 -3.84 -14.89 -4.00
N PHE A 6 -4.54 -13.99 -3.31
CA PHE A 6 -5.93 -13.68 -3.56
C PHE A 6 -6.03 -12.46 -4.47
N GLY A 7 -6.49 -12.69 -5.71
CA GLY A 7 -6.46 -11.69 -6.77
C GLY A 7 -5.28 -11.88 -7.74
N TYR A 8 -5.32 -12.92 -8.58
CA TYR A 8 -4.26 -13.21 -9.55
C TYR A 8 -4.40 -12.39 -10.84
N GLY A 9 -4.48 -11.06 -10.67
CA GLY A 9 -4.49 -10.04 -11.73
C GLY A 9 -3.09 -9.52 -12.08
N LYS A 10 -3.01 -8.25 -12.55
CA LYS A 10 -1.72 -7.58 -12.91
C LYS A 10 -0.71 -7.62 -11.75
N MET A 11 -1.16 -7.24 -10.52
CA MET A 11 -0.29 -7.25 -9.33
C MET A 11 0.00 -8.67 -8.84
N GLY A 12 -1.02 -9.54 -8.75
CA GLY A 12 -0.82 -10.91 -8.28
C GLY A 12 0.18 -11.70 -9.12
N LYS A 13 0.24 -11.47 -10.44
CA LYS A 13 1.24 -12.07 -11.33
C LYS A 13 2.65 -11.55 -11.02
N LYS A 14 2.82 -10.26 -10.76
CA LYS A 14 4.10 -9.67 -10.37
C LYS A 14 4.58 -10.21 -9.01
N ILE A 15 3.67 -10.32 -8.04
CA ILE A 15 3.96 -10.92 -6.74
C ILE A 15 4.40 -12.39 -6.91
N PHE A 16 3.71 -13.15 -7.75
CA PHE A 16 4.07 -14.52 -8.07
C PHE A 16 5.49 -14.64 -8.62
N ASP A 17 5.82 -13.83 -9.65
CA ASP A 17 7.15 -13.87 -10.29
C ASP A 17 8.28 -13.53 -9.29
N HIS A 18 8.05 -12.56 -8.42
CA HIS A 18 9.03 -12.18 -7.39
C HIS A 18 9.08 -13.20 -6.24
N ALA A 19 7.97 -13.82 -5.87
CA ALA A 19 7.92 -14.87 -4.85
C ALA A 19 8.80 -16.05 -5.24
N LEU A 20 8.67 -16.56 -6.47
CA LEU A 20 9.50 -17.64 -6.99
C LEU A 20 10.99 -17.29 -7.00
N LYS A 21 11.35 -16.07 -7.44
CA LYS A 21 12.74 -15.60 -7.45
C LYS A 21 13.36 -15.52 -6.05
N ARG A 22 12.54 -15.35 -5.01
CA ARG A 22 12.97 -15.31 -3.61
C ARG A 22 12.89 -16.69 -2.92
N GLY A 23 12.58 -17.77 -3.67
CA GLY A 23 12.52 -19.12 -3.13
C GLY A 23 11.26 -19.43 -2.31
N HIS A 24 10.15 -18.76 -2.59
CA HIS A 24 8.86 -19.03 -1.97
C HIS A 24 7.99 -19.87 -2.89
N ASP A 25 7.12 -20.68 -2.32
CA ASP A 25 6.13 -21.48 -3.05
C ASP A 25 4.78 -20.77 -3.06
N VAL A 26 4.20 -20.57 -4.25
CA VAL A 26 2.85 -20.03 -4.38
C VAL A 26 1.88 -21.17 -4.66
N ILE A 27 1.23 -21.62 -3.60
CA ILE A 27 0.35 -22.79 -3.63
C ILE A 27 -1.02 -22.45 -4.20
N ILE A 28 -1.55 -21.26 -3.86
CA ILE A 28 -2.89 -20.84 -4.26
C ILE A 28 -2.83 -19.54 -5.05
N LYS A 29 -3.58 -19.51 -6.17
CA LYS A 29 -3.79 -18.34 -7.02
C LYS A 29 -5.28 -18.18 -7.26
N SER A 30 -5.97 -17.34 -6.47
CA SER A 30 -7.41 -17.14 -6.63
C SER A 30 -7.74 -16.05 -7.66
N ASN A 31 -8.86 -16.22 -8.31
CA ASN A 31 -9.45 -15.29 -9.26
C ASN A 31 -10.97 -15.54 -9.34
N SER A 32 -11.68 -14.90 -10.28
CA SER A 32 -13.13 -15.06 -10.43
C SER A 32 -13.58 -16.50 -10.75
N LYS A 33 -12.73 -17.33 -11.37
CA LYS A 33 -13.02 -18.73 -11.70
C LYS A 33 -12.63 -19.69 -10.57
N ASN A 34 -11.70 -19.27 -9.71
CA ASN A 34 -11.23 -20.05 -8.56
C ASN A 34 -11.24 -19.11 -7.32
N PRO A 35 -12.43 -18.92 -6.69
CA PRO A 35 -12.60 -17.95 -5.62
C PRO A 35 -11.86 -18.36 -4.34
N ALA A 36 -11.40 -17.36 -3.59
CA ALA A 36 -10.59 -17.53 -2.40
C ALA A 36 -11.26 -18.40 -1.33
N ASN A 37 -12.56 -18.23 -1.11
CA ASN A 37 -13.35 -18.93 -0.09
C ASN A 37 -13.58 -20.43 -0.36
N GLN A 38 -13.11 -20.95 -1.50
CA GLN A 38 -13.15 -22.36 -1.85
C GLN A 38 -11.77 -23.05 -1.78
N THR A 39 -10.76 -22.36 -1.25
CA THR A 39 -9.39 -22.87 -1.16
C THR A 39 -9.10 -23.44 0.22
N ASP A 40 -8.22 -24.44 0.31
CA ASP A 40 -7.71 -24.94 1.59
C ASP A 40 -6.46 -24.17 2.02
N LEU A 41 -6.51 -23.54 3.18
CA LEU A 41 -5.40 -22.75 3.74
C LEU A 41 -4.56 -23.49 4.79
N SER A 42 -4.77 -24.79 5.01
CA SER A 42 -4.11 -25.58 6.06
C SER A 42 -2.57 -25.58 5.97
N ASN A 43 -2.03 -25.46 4.76
CA ASN A 43 -0.59 -25.44 4.48
C ASN A 43 -0.10 -24.07 3.99
N ILE A 44 -0.81 -22.98 4.29
CA ILE A 44 -0.48 -21.63 3.86
C ILE A 44 0.07 -20.82 5.03
N ASP A 45 1.27 -20.26 4.86
CA ASP A 45 1.92 -19.41 5.85
C ASP A 45 1.35 -17.98 5.85
N VAL A 46 0.97 -17.46 4.67
CA VAL A 46 0.45 -16.10 4.52
C VAL A 46 -0.42 -15.95 3.26
N VAL A 47 -1.46 -15.13 3.38
CA VAL A 47 -2.27 -14.67 2.26
C VAL A 47 -1.82 -13.27 1.84
N ILE A 48 -1.60 -13.07 0.54
CA ILE A 48 -1.37 -11.75 -0.07
C ILE A 48 -2.61 -11.40 -0.90
N GLU A 49 -3.38 -10.41 -0.44
CA GLU A 49 -4.67 -10.02 -0.98
C GLU A 49 -4.53 -8.76 -1.85
N PHE A 50 -4.74 -8.93 -3.18
CA PHE A 50 -4.73 -7.88 -4.20
C PHE A 50 -5.84 -8.14 -5.22
N SER A 51 -7.08 -8.23 -4.76
CA SER A 51 -8.25 -8.53 -5.61
C SER A 51 -9.01 -7.25 -6.04
N THR A 52 -10.28 -7.16 -5.69
CA THR A 52 -11.12 -6.00 -5.94
C THR A 52 -11.74 -5.51 -4.64
N PRO A 53 -12.18 -4.23 -4.57
CA PRO A 53 -12.80 -3.66 -3.36
C PRO A 53 -13.95 -4.51 -2.83
N GLU A 54 -14.80 -5.04 -3.73
CA GLU A 54 -16.00 -5.83 -3.39
C GLU A 54 -15.65 -7.18 -2.78
N LYS A 55 -14.44 -7.71 -3.08
CA LYS A 55 -14.00 -9.04 -2.60
C LYS A 55 -13.03 -8.97 -1.43
N ALA A 56 -12.39 -7.83 -1.20
CA ALA A 56 -11.34 -7.69 -0.19
C ALA A 56 -11.83 -8.10 1.21
N PHE A 57 -12.99 -7.59 1.64
CA PHE A 57 -13.55 -7.92 2.95
C PHE A 57 -13.81 -9.41 3.13
N GLU A 58 -14.44 -10.06 2.15
CA GLU A 58 -14.72 -11.51 2.17
C GLU A 58 -13.43 -12.32 2.22
N ASN A 59 -12.47 -12.01 1.35
CA ASN A 59 -11.19 -12.69 1.24
C ASN A 59 -10.36 -12.60 2.54
N ILE A 60 -10.26 -11.40 3.11
CA ILE A 60 -9.54 -11.16 4.36
C ILE A 60 -10.21 -11.90 5.52
N SER A 61 -11.54 -11.79 5.63
CA SER A 61 -12.31 -12.48 6.67
C SER A 61 -12.15 -13.99 6.59
N TYR A 62 -12.15 -14.54 5.37
CA TYR A 62 -11.92 -15.96 5.11
C TYR A 62 -10.56 -16.42 5.64
N ALA A 63 -9.49 -15.72 5.33
CA ALA A 63 -8.14 -16.07 5.76
C ALA A 63 -7.96 -15.93 7.29
N LEU A 64 -8.41 -14.82 7.88
CA LEU A 64 -8.33 -14.58 9.32
C LEU A 64 -9.13 -15.59 10.14
N SER A 65 -10.30 -16.05 9.63
CA SER A 65 -11.10 -17.10 10.30
C SER A 65 -10.40 -18.47 10.34
N ARG A 66 -9.34 -18.65 9.55
CA ARG A 66 -8.47 -19.85 9.51
C ARG A 66 -7.11 -19.61 10.14
N ASN A 67 -6.98 -18.51 10.91
CA ASN A 67 -5.74 -18.11 11.55
C ASN A 67 -4.55 -17.92 10.60
N THR A 68 -4.81 -17.68 9.30
CA THR A 68 -3.77 -17.39 8.32
C THR A 68 -3.49 -15.89 8.29
N PRO A 69 -2.23 -15.44 8.47
CA PRO A 69 -1.84 -14.05 8.35
C PRO A 69 -2.21 -13.45 6.98
N VAL A 70 -2.58 -12.17 6.96
CA VAL A 70 -3.01 -11.49 5.73
C VAL A 70 -2.27 -10.19 5.51
N ILE A 71 -1.72 -10.02 4.29
CA ILE A 71 -1.26 -8.75 3.74
C ILE A 71 -2.30 -8.28 2.74
N CYS A 72 -2.86 -7.09 2.90
CA CYS A 72 -3.86 -6.53 1.99
C CYS A 72 -3.38 -5.25 1.33
N GLY A 73 -3.37 -5.24 -0.01
CA GLY A 73 -3.08 -4.07 -0.84
C GLY A 73 -4.27 -3.61 -1.69
N THR A 74 -5.40 -4.26 -1.62
CA THR A 74 -6.63 -3.78 -2.25
C THR A 74 -7.10 -2.49 -1.56
N THR A 75 -7.49 -1.48 -2.33
CA THR A 75 -7.99 -0.19 -1.85
C THR A 75 -9.52 -0.08 -1.98
N ASN A 76 -10.12 0.99 -1.45
CA ASN A 76 -11.56 1.30 -1.53
C ASN A 76 -12.51 0.27 -0.90
N TRP A 77 -12.11 -0.37 0.21
CA TRP A 77 -12.93 -1.28 1.02
C TRP A 77 -12.90 -0.92 2.52
N LEU A 78 -12.23 0.17 2.89
CA LEU A 78 -11.92 0.53 4.27
C LEU A 78 -13.15 0.83 5.15
N GLU A 79 -14.33 0.98 4.59
CA GLU A 79 -15.61 1.03 5.33
C GLU A 79 -15.82 -0.21 6.22
N HIS A 80 -15.19 -1.33 5.86
CA HIS A 80 -15.22 -2.58 6.62
C HIS A 80 -14.00 -2.81 7.51
N LEU A 81 -13.03 -1.85 7.56
CA LEU A 81 -11.76 -2.04 8.26
C LEU A 81 -11.96 -2.40 9.74
N ASN A 82 -12.85 -1.72 10.45
CA ASN A 82 -13.13 -1.99 11.87
C ASN A 82 -13.57 -3.45 12.09
N LYS A 83 -14.41 -3.99 11.21
CA LYS A 83 -14.86 -5.40 11.30
C LYS A 83 -13.70 -6.38 11.11
N ILE A 84 -12.75 -6.07 10.23
CA ILE A 84 -11.54 -6.88 10.02
C ILE A 84 -10.62 -6.80 11.24
N GLN A 85 -10.46 -5.62 11.84
CA GLN A 85 -9.67 -5.43 13.06
C GLN A 85 -10.24 -6.23 14.24
N ASP A 86 -11.57 -6.18 14.44
CA ASP A 86 -12.27 -6.96 15.46
C ASP A 86 -12.07 -8.47 15.22
N LEU A 87 -12.22 -8.93 13.97
CA LEU A 87 -12.05 -10.33 13.61
C LEU A 87 -10.60 -10.80 13.83
N CYS A 88 -9.62 -9.97 13.43
CA CYS A 88 -8.20 -10.23 13.66
C CYS A 88 -7.89 -10.37 15.14
N THR A 89 -8.37 -9.44 15.96
CA THR A 89 -8.18 -9.46 17.42
C THR A 89 -8.84 -10.68 18.06
N LYS A 90 -10.09 -10.97 17.70
CA LYS A 90 -10.87 -12.13 18.21
C LYS A 90 -10.15 -13.45 17.94
N ASN A 91 -9.55 -13.60 16.76
CA ASN A 91 -8.87 -14.84 16.35
C ASN A 91 -7.38 -14.85 16.74
N ASN A 92 -6.88 -13.84 17.48
CA ASN A 92 -5.45 -13.67 17.74
C ASN A 92 -4.63 -13.83 16.45
N GLY A 93 -5.12 -13.21 15.36
CA GLY A 93 -4.58 -13.26 14.02
C GLY A 93 -3.49 -12.23 13.76
N ALA A 94 -3.06 -12.12 12.51
CA ALA A 94 -2.15 -11.08 12.03
C ALA A 94 -2.68 -10.47 10.74
N PHE A 95 -2.82 -9.17 10.71
CA PHE A 95 -3.33 -8.42 9.57
C PHE A 95 -2.49 -7.19 9.31
N LEU A 96 -2.08 -7.00 8.05
CA LEU A 96 -1.39 -5.80 7.61
C LEU A 96 -2.12 -5.21 6.40
N TYR A 97 -2.46 -3.93 6.50
CA TYR A 97 -3.00 -3.15 5.39
C TYR A 97 -2.04 -2.02 5.02
N ALA A 98 -1.88 -1.82 3.71
CA ALA A 98 -1.26 -0.62 3.16
C ALA A 98 -1.94 -0.21 1.86
N SER A 99 -2.20 1.08 1.69
CA SER A 99 -2.66 1.65 0.41
C SER A 99 -1.57 1.63 -0.66
N ASN A 100 -0.31 1.50 -0.24
CA ASN A 100 0.85 1.43 -1.11
C ASN A 100 1.98 0.61 -0.45
N PHE A 101 2.48 -0.40 -1.15
CA PHE A 101 3.58 -1.27 -0.69
C PHE A 101 4.96 -0.87 -1.26
N SER A 102 5.06 0.16 -2.08
CA SER A 102 6.36 0.62 -2.57
C SER A 102 7.21 1.16 -1.42
N ILE A 103 8.39 0.59 -1.21
CA ILE A 103 9.35 1.09 -0.23
C ILE A 103 9.67 2.56 -0.51
N GLY A 104 9.93 2.92 -1.77
CA GLY A 104 10.23 4.30 -2.17
C GLY A 104 9.11 5.27 -1.84
N VAL A 105 7.82 4.90 -2.09
CA VAL A 105 6.67 5.74 -1.74
C VAL A 105 6.52 5.90 -0.23
N ASN A 106 6.77 4.86 0.55
CA ASN A 106 6.64 4.97 2.00
C ASN A 106 7.79 5.79 2.62
N ILE A 107 9.02 5.67 2.11
CA ILE A 107 10.10 6.60 2.46
C ILE A 107 9.72 8.03 2.06
N PHE A 108 9.12 8.21 0.87
CA PHE A 108 8.62 9.51 0.44
C PHE A 108 7.62 10.09 1.45
N PHE A 109 6.66 9.30 1.97
CA PHE A 109 5.73 9.76 3.01
C PHE A 109 6.46 10.18 4.30
N GLU A 110 7.44 9.41 4.78
CA GLU A 110 8.20 9.74 5.99
C GLU A 110 8.97 11.07 5.82
N ILE A 111 9.68 11.23 4.71
CA ILE A 111 10.43 12.46 4.41
C ILE A 111 9.49 13.64 4.20
N ASN A 112 8.32 13.42 3.54
CA ASN A 112 7.31 14.46 3.36
C ASN A 112 6.84 15.04 4.70
N LYS A 113 6.59 14.20 5.72
CA LYS A 113 6.22 14.65 7.07
C LYS A 113 7.33 15.48 7.73
N ILE A 114 8.58 15.01 7.62
CA ILE A 114 9.73 15.74 8.16
C ILE A 114 9.88 17.10 7.47
N LEU A 115 9.78 17.12 6.14
CA LEU A 115 9.89 18.35 5.35
C LEU A 115 8.74 19.31 5.68
N ALA A 116 7.49 18.82 5.71
CA ALA A 116 6.34 19.64 6.08
C ALA A 116 6.49 20.27 7.46
N ALA A 117 7.00 19.53 8.46
CA ALA A 117 7.24 20.07 9.80
C ALA A 117 8.34 21.13 9.83
N LYS A 118 9.38 20.99 9.01
CA LYS A 118 10.46 21.98 8.92
C LYS A 118 10.03 23.24 8.18
N MET A 119 9.09 23.13 7.23
CA MET A 119 8.62 24.24 6.40
C MET A 119 7.42 24.99 6.99
N LYS A 120 6.83 24.49 8.09
CA LYS A 120 5.56 24.94 8.65
C LYS A 120 5.41 26.46 8.83
N ASP A 121 6.43 27.11 9.40
CA ASP A 121 6.37 28.53 9.77
C ASP A 121 7.21 29.41 8.82
N LEU A 122 7.56 28.86 7.65
CA LEU A 122 8.33 29.57 6.62
C LEU A 122 7.40 30.06 5.50
N ASP A 123 7.77 31.20 4.87
CA ASP A 123 6.99 31.79 3.76
C ASP A 123 7.24 31.05 2.44
N TYR A 124 6.71 29.81 2.37
CA TYR A 124 6.73 28.99 1.16
C TYR A 124 5.32 28.57 0.78
N GLN A 125 5.02 28.73 -0.50
CA GLN A 125 3.82 28.16 -1.11
C GLN A 125 4.03 26.65 -1.38
N ILE A 126 3.04 25.84 -1.03
CA ILE A 126 3.08 24.39 -1.22
C ILE A 126 2.20 24.01 -2.42
N SER A 127 2.74 23.21 -3.31
CA SER A 127 1.99 22.57 -4.39
C SER A 127 2.30 21.08 -4.47
N ILE A 128 1.28 20.30 -4.86
CA ILE A 128 1.38 18.85 -5.05
C ILE A 128 1.01 18.56 -6.49
N SER A 129 1.79 17.74 -7.18
CA SER A 129 1.44 17.21 -8.49
C SER A 129 1.56 15.69 -8.54
N GLU A 130 0.72 15.07 -9.36
CA GLU A 130 0.78 13.64 -9.63
C GLU A 130 0.54 13.34 -11.11
N ILE A 131 1.20 12.30 -11.61
CA ILE A 131 1.00 11.80 -12.97
C ILE A 131 0.79 10.29 -12.91
N HIS A 132 -0.27 9.78 -13.56
CA HIS A 132 -0.54 8.36 -13.71
C HIS A 132 -1.02 8.04 -15.13
N HIS A 133 -1.07 6.73 -15.44
CA HIS A 133 -1.62 6.25 -16.73
C HIS A 133 -3.12 6.56 -16.87
N LYS A 134 -3.58 6.65 -18.11
CA LYS A 134 -4.98 7.03 -18.46
C LYS A 134 -6.04 6.07 -17.91
N GLU A 135 -5.69 4.80 -17.67
CA GLU A 135 -6.62 3.80 -17.12
C GLU A 135 -6.88 3.97 -15.59
N LYS A 136 -6.17 4.89 -14.91
CA LYS A 136 -6.38 5.13 -13.48
C LYS A 136 -7.63 5.98 -13.27
N LEU A 137 -8.65 5.40 -12.65
CA LEU A 137 -9.97 6.00 -12.49
C LEU A 137 -10.04 7.06 -11.40
N ASP A 138 -9.36 6.83 -10.27
CA ASP A 138 -9.37 7.77 -9.15
C ASP A 138 -8.46 8.98 -9.43
N SER A 139 -8.97 10.16 -9.15
CA SER A 139 -8.25 11.44 -9.25
C SER A 139 -8.74 12.39 -8.15
N PRO A 140 -7.83 12.95 -7.31
CA PRO A 140 -6.43 12.54 -7.11
C PRO A 140 -6.27 11.11 -6.62
N SER A 141 -5.07 10.53 -6.83
CA SER A 141 -4.72 9.18 -6.36
C SER A 141 -4.74 9.07 -4.84
N GLY A 142 -4.91 7.83 -4.32
CA GLY A 142 -4.78 7.58 -2.88
C GLY A 142 -3.45 8.05 -2.29
N THR A 143 -2.35 7.89 -3.04
CA THR A 143 -1.02 8.37 -2.63
C THR A 143 -0.97 9.90 -2.52
N ALA A 144 -1.49 10.62 -3.52
CA ALA A 144 -1.54 12.09 -3.48
C ALA A 144 -2.42 12.62 -2.33
N LYS A 145 -3.55 11.95 -2.07
CA LYS A 145 -4.42 12.27 -0.92
C LYS A 145 -3.71 12.04 0.42
N SER A 146 -2.91 10.97 0.55
CA SER A 146 -2.12 10.72 1.76
C SER A 146 -1.06 11.80 1.98
N ILE A 147 -0.34 12.21 0.92
CA ILE A 147 0.64 13.31 0.96
C ILE A 147 -0.03 14.60 1.43
N LEU A 148 -1.18 14.94 0.84
CA LEU A 148 -1.94 16.14 1.21
C LEU A 148 -2.37 16.13 2.67
N ASN A 149 -2.91 14.99 3.14
CA ASN A 149 -3.38 14.86 4.51
C ASN A 149 -2.23 15.03 5.51
N ASP A 150 -1.08 14.39 5.27
CA ASP A 150 0.12 14.55 6.10
C ASP A 150 0.56 16.03 6.21
N ILE A 151 0.55 16.76 5.09
CA ILE A 151 0.92 18.18 5.06
C ILE A 151 -0.12 19.02 5.81
N LYS A 152 -1.42 18.76 5.58
CA LYS A 152 -2.51 19.51 6.25
C LYS A 152 -2.51 19.33 7.76
N GLU A 153 -2.34 18.12 8.25
CA GLU A 153 -2.26 17.82 9.69
C GLU A 153 -1.12 18.56 10.37
N ILE A 154 0.04 18.66 9.69
CA ILE A 154 1.23 19.30 10.26
C ILE A 154 1.13 20.83 10.20
N ASN A 155 0.63 21.39 9.10
CA ASN A 155 0.71 22.84 8.84
C ASN A 155 -0.59 23.60 9.13
N ASN A 156 -1.69 22.92 9.50
CA ASN A 156 -3.02 23.54 9.70
C ASN A 156 -3.50 24.36 8.47
N LEU A 157 -3.15 23.96 7.26
CA LEU A 157 -3.50 24.68 6.04
C LEU A 157 -4.89 24.30 5.55
N ALA A 158 -5.68 25.31 5.16
CA ALA A 158 -7.06 25.09 4.73
C ALA A 158 -7.12 24.38 3.37
N GLU A 159 -6.34 24.81 2.39
CA GLU A 159 -6.37 24.27 1.03
C GLU A 159 -4.99 24.17 0.39
N ILE A 160 -4.70 23.04 -0.22
CA ILE A 160 -3.56 22.81 -1.12
C ILE A 160 -4.15 22.08 -2.33
N ASN A 161 -3.96 22.65 -3.52
CA ASN A 161 -4.41 22.01 -4.75
C ASN A 161 -3.46 20.88 -5.16
N ILE A 162 -4.05 19.78 -5.65
CA ILE A 162 -3.32 18.69 -6.29
C ILE A 162 -3.54 18.80 -7.79
N ASP A 163 -2.46 19.04 -8.56
CA ASP A 163 -2.48 18.90 -10.01
C ASP A 163 -2.38 17.41 -10.37
N SER A 164 -3.45 16.88 -10.96
CA SER A 164 -3.54 15.46 -11.31
C SER A 164 -3.57 15.27 -12.81
N GLN A 165 -2.54 14.65 -13.36
CA GLN A 165 -2.41 14.41 -14.79
C GLN A 165 -2.54 12.92 -15.13
N ARG A 166 -3.06 12.62 -16.33
CA ARG A 166 -3.20 11.27 -16.88
C ARG A 166 -2.44 11.21 -18.20
N VAL A 167 -1.29 10.50 -18.17
CA VAL A 167 -0.36 10.38 -19.30
C VAL A 167 -0.10 8.93 -19.61
N ASP A 168 -0.07 8.54 -20.86
CA ASP A 168 0.15 7.15 -21.26
C ASP A 168 1.47 6.60 -20.68
N ASN A 169 1.40 5.35 -20.24
CA ASN A 169 2.53 4.59 -19.69
C ASN A 169 3.16 5.12 -18.39
N ASN A 170 2.64 6.19 -17.76
CA ASN A 170 3.14 6.63 -16.46
C ASN A 170 2.60 5.71 -15.35
N ILE A 171 3.49 5.07 -14.61
CA ILE A 171 3.13 4.13 -13.54
C ILE A 171 2.67 4.87 -12.27
N GLY A 172 3.30 6.01 -12.00
CA GLY A 172 2.98 6.89 -10.88
C GLY A 172 4.15 7.79 -10.53
N THR A 173 3.93 9.08 -10.68
CA THR A 173 4.85 10.14 -10.27
C THR A 173 4.14 11.00 -9.24
N HIS A 174 4.82 11.36 -8.18
CA HIS A 174 4.32 12.27 -7.15
C HIS A 174 5.41 13.28 -6.81
N GLU A 175 5.03 14.55 -6.74
CA GLU A 175 5.94 15.64 -6.45
C GLU A 175 5.30 16.59 -5.43
N VAL A 176 6.09 17.00 -4.44
CA VAL A 176 5.77 18.11 -3.52
C VAL A 176 6.78 19.20 -3.75
N LYS A 177 6.29 20.39 -4.01
CA LYS A 177 7.12 21.57 -4.23
C LYS A 177 6.79 22.64 -3.19
N TYR A 178 7.82 23.17 -2.54
CA TYR A 178 7.80 24.36 -1.69
C TYR A 178 8.47 25.48 -2.48
N SER A 179 7.78 26.59 -2.69
CA SER A 179 8.24 27.71 -3.52
C SER A 179 8.21 29.02 -2.75
N SER A 180 9.28 29.80 -2.81
CA SER A 180 9.36 31.18 -2.32
C SER A 180 9.88 32.13 -3.42
N THR A 181 10.04 33.39 -3.10
CA THR A 181 10.71 34.35 -3.99
C THR A 181 12.24 34.15 -4.03
N ILE A 182 12.79 33.34 -3.12
CA ILE A 182 14.23 33.12 -2.98
C ILE A 182 14.66 31.85 -3.70
N ASP A 183 13.95 30.73 -3.43
CA ASP A 183 14.29 29.40 -3.97
C ASP A 183 13.08 28.46 -4.04
N ASN A 184 13.32 27.24 -4.53
CA ASN A 184 12.35 26.17 -4.56
C ASN A 184 12.99 24.91 -3.98
N ILE A 185 12.23 24.19 -3.15
CA ILE A 185 12.55 22.82 -2.72
C ILE A 185 11.59 21.88 -3.41
N ILE A 186 12.11 20.90 -4.15
CA ILE A 186 11.31 19.91 -4.88
C ILE A 186 11.66 18.52 -4.36
N PHE A 187 10.63 17.78 -3.95
CA PHE A 187 10.74 16.41 -3.50
C PHE A 187 9.87 15.52 -4.39
N LYS A 188 10.49 14.61 -5.14
CA LYS A 188 9.84 13.82 -6.18
C LYS A 188 10.09 12.32 -6.00
N HIS A 189 9.03 11.52 -6.18
CA HIS A 189 9.10 10.08 -6.37
C HIS A 189 8.52 9.71 -7.74
N GLU A 190 9.20 8.84 -8.47
CA GLU A 190 8.77 8.34 -9.76
C GLU A 190 8.93 6.82 -9.81
N ALA A 191 7.85 6.10 -10.10
CA ALA A 191 7.85 4.66 -10.24
C ALA A 191 8.20 4.25 -11.68
N ASN A 192 9.32 3.57 -11.89
CA ASN A 192 9.73 3.07 -13.21
C ASN A 192 8.90 1.86 -13.66
N ASN A 193 8.43 1.04 -12.71
CA ASN A 193 7.63 -0.16 -12.94
C ASN A 193 6.85 -0.54 -11.67
N ARG A 194 6.06 -1.63 -11.76
CA ARG A 194 5.26 -2.13 -10.62
C ARG A 194 6.00 -3.10 -9.70
N ASP A 195 7.27 -3.38 -9.96
CA ASP A 195 8.03 -4.37 -9.18
C ASP A 195 8.26 -3.92 -7.74
N GLY A 196 8.40 -2.60 -7.50
CA GLY A 196 8.52 -2.04 -6.16
C GLY A 196 7.33 -2.36 -5.25
N PHE A 197 6.10 -2.36 -5.79
CA PHE A 197 4.90 -2.72 -5.03
C PHE A 197 4.85 -4.22 -4.71
N ALA A 198 5.23 -5.07 -5.68
CA ALA A 198 5.26 -6.52 -5.51
C ALA A 198 6.33 -6.96 -4.50
N LEU A 199 7.53 -6.37 -4.58
CA LEU A 199 8.62 -6.61 -3.65
C LEU A 199 8.25 -6.18 -2.22
N GLY A 200 7.63 -5.00 -2.06
CA GLY A 200 7.19 -4.54 -0.76
C GLY A 200 6.08 -5.42 -0.16
N ALA A 201 5.13 -5.91 -0.97
CA ALA A 201 4.11 -6.85 -0.51
C ALA A 201 4.74 -8.18 -0.03
N LEU A 202 5.75 -8.70 -0.74
CA LEU A 202 6.49 -9.88 -0.31
C LEU A 202 7.29 -9.63 0.97
N LEU A 203 7.96 -8.48 1.09
CA LEU A 203 8.67 -8.10 2.31
C LEU A 203 7.73 -8.06 3.50
N ALA A 204 6.53 -7.49 3.33
CA ALA A 204 5.50 -7.48 4.37
C ALA A 204 5.02 -8.90 4.70
N ALA A 205 4.86 -9.76 3.68
CA ALA A 205 4.48 -11.16 3.87
C ALA A 205 5.54 -11.94 4.67
N GLU A 206 6.82 -11.77 4.36
CA GLU A 206 7.93 -12.35 5.12
C GLU A 206 7.96 -11.83 6.57
N TRP A 207 7.73 -10.52 6.73
CA TRP A 207 7.78 -9.85 8.01
C TRP A 207 6.66 -10.24 8.98
N ILE A 208 5.43 -10.49 8.46
CA ILE A 208 4.25 -10.76 9.31
C ILE A 208 4.23 -12.18 9.91
N ILE A 209 5.04 -13.09 9.38
CA ILE A 209 5.11 -14.48 9.87
C ILE A 209 5.39 -14.50 11.39
N ASN A 210 4.64 -15.32 12.11
CA ASN A 210 4.71 -15.46 13.59
C ASN A 210 4.34 -14.20 14.37
N LYS A 211 3.82 -13.15 13.75
CA LYS A 211 3.30 -11.98 14.46
C LYS A 211 1.82 -12.13 14.77
N LYS A 212 1.36 -11.33 15.72
CA LYS A 212 -0.05 -11.21 16.11
C LYS A 212 -0.38 -9.73 16.24
N GLY A 213 -1.52 -9.34 15.71
CA GLY A 213 -1.99 -7.96 15.79
C GLY A 213 -2.27 -7.33 14.42
N ILE A 214 -2.45 -6.03 14.44
CA ILE A 214 -2.81 -5.21 13.29
C ILE A 214 -1.64 -4.29 13.00
N PHE A 215 -1.18 -4.29 11.75
CA PHE A 215 0.04 -3.63 11.35
C PHE A 215 -0.17 -2.77 10.10
N THR A 216 0.76 -1.85 9.91
CA THR A 216 0.91 -1.02 8.70
C THR A 216 2.24 -1.33 8.00
N PHE A 217 2.43 -0.84 6.78
CA PHE A 217 3.71 -1.00 6.11
C PHE A 217 4.84 -0.19 6.77
N ALA A 218 4.51 0.88 7.49
CA ALA A 218 5.48 1.62 8.30
C ALA A 218 6.13 0.75 9.41
N ASP A 219 5.38 -0.20 9.98
CA ASP A 219 5.91 -1.14 10.99
C ASP A 219 6.93 -2.11 10.37
N VAL A 220 6.72 -2.50 9.10
CA VAL A 220 7.69 -3.28 8.33
C VAL A 220 8.97 -2.48 8.12
N LEU A 221 8.85 -1.23 7.64
CA LEU A 221 10.01 -0.38 7.34
C LEU A 221 10.85 -0.09 8.58
N LYS A 222 10.23 0.20 9.73
CA LYS A 222 10.94 0.40 11.00
C LYS A 222 11.85 -0.78 11.36
N SER A 223 11.51 -1.99 10.94
CA SER A 223 12.32 -3.17 11.21
C SER A 223 13.55 -3.30 10.30
N LEU A 224 13.57 -2.58 9.16
CA LEU A 224 14.69 -2.58 8.22
C LEU A 224 15.81 -1.61 8.60
N TYR A 225 15.52 -0.63 9.45
CA TYR A 225 16.46 0.43 9.84
C TYR A 225 17.12 0.18 11.22
N LYS A 226 17.04 -1.06 11.69
CA LYS A 226 17.71 -1.47 12.94
C LYS A 226 19.14 -1.93 12.70
#